data_cf271976cb0d39d81afa09774e73b331
#
_entry.id   cf271976cb0d39d81afa09774e73b331
#
_cell.length_a   1.000
_cell.length_b   1.000
_cell.length_c   1.000
_cell.angle_alpha   90.00
_cell.angle_beta   90.00
_cell.angle_gamma   90.00
#
_symmetry.space_group_name_H-M   'P 1'
#
loop_
_entity.id
_entity.type
_entity.pdbx_description
1 polymer ?
#
loop_
_entity_poly.entity_id
_entity_poly.type
_entity_poly.pdbx_seq_one_letter_code
_entity_poly.pdbx_strand_id
1 'polypeptide(L)'
;MIRKILHKPQALLGLAMMLIVFFVVAFAPFIAPHDPSELNVAHALSAPDSEYPLGTDEMGRCVFSRLLYGARSSMSIALPSLIILALVSTVVATVCAYLGGVLDRIFDVVGLHHLPVLLTALRSYIYSYARYSH
;
A
#
# COMPACT_ATOMS: atom_id res chain seq x y z
N MET A 1 15.38 9.74 -15.57
CA MET A 1 14.21 10.06 -14.72
C MET A 1 14.42 9.64 -13.27
N ILE A 2 14.80 8.42 -12.98
CA ILE A 2 15.01 7.87 -11.61
C ILE A 2 16.03 8.70 -10.80
N ARG A 3 17.13 9.14 -11.42
CA ARG A 3 18.18 9.95 -10.78
C ARG A 3 17.72 11.33 -10.26
N LYS A 4 16.69 11.94 -10.89
CA LYS A 4 16.09 13.22 -10.46
C LYS A 4 15.13 13.05 -9.28
N ILE A 5 14.54 11.87 -9.11
CA ILE A 5 13.64 11.54 -8.00
C ILE A 5 14.45 11.29 -6.72
N LEU A 6 15.59 10.62 -6.85
CA LEU A 6 16.52 10.34 -5.74
C LEU A 6 17.16 11.61 -5.13
N HIS A 7 17.14 12.75 -5.84
CA HIS A 7 17.67 14.03 -5.32
C HIS A 7 16.66 14.85 -4.51
N LYS A 8 15.38 14.39 -4.44
CA LYS A 8 14.38 15.06 -3.59
C LYS A 8 14.33 14.35 -2.24
N PRO A 9 14.68 15.02 -1.12
CA PRO A 9 14.74 14.37 0.19
C PRO A 9 13.39 13.77 0.61
N GLN A 10 12.29 14.38 0.21
CA GLN A 10 10.93 13.88 0.46
C GLN A 10 10.64 12.52 -0.22
N ALA A 11 11.08 12.34 -1.47
CA ALA A 11 10.92 11.10 -2.20
C ALA A 11 11.79 9.98 -1.62
N LEU A 12 13.00 10.33 -1.19
CA LEU A 12 13.91 9.39 -0.52
C LEU A 12 13.34 8.92 0.82
N LEU A 13 12.76 9.84 1.58
CA LEU A 13 12.13 9.55 2.88
C LEU A 13 10.91 8.64 2.73
N GLY A 14 10.04 8.91 1.75
CA GLY A 14 8.89 8.06 1.43
C GLY A 14 9.30 6.66 0.97
N LEU A 15 10.32 6.57 0.11
CA LEU A 15 10.87 5.29 -0.34
C LEU A 15 11.47 4.49 0.82
N ALA A 16 12.24 5.15 1.69
CA ALA A 16 12.83 4.51 2.85
C ALA A 16 11.78 3.97 3.81
N MET A 17 10.75 4.75 4.13
CA MET A 17 9.63 4.29 4.96
C MET A 17 8.90 3.09 4.35
N MET A 18 8.64 3.14 3.04
CA MET A 18 7.99 2.03 2.33
C MET A 18 8.85 0.75 2.39
N LEU A 19 10.16 0.87 2.17
CA LEU A 19 11.07 -0.27 2.25
C LEU A 19 11.16 -0.85 3.66
N ILE A 20 11.19 0.01 4.70
CA ILE A 20 11.19 -0.44 6.10
C ILE A 20 9.93 -1.23 6.41
N VAL A 21 8.75 -0.71 6.06
CA VAL A 21 7.48 -1.42 6.29
C VAL A 21 7.45 -2.74 5.55
N PHE A 22 7.85 -2.76 4.28
CA PHE A 22 7.90 -3.97 3.49
C PHE A 22 8.85 -5.01 4.09
N PHE A 23 10.02 -4.57 4.54
CA PHE A 23 11.02 -5.45 5.17
C PHE A 23 10.50 -6.02 6.49
N VAL A 24 9.92 -5.19 7.37
CA VAL A 24 9.35 -5.63 8.65
C VAL A 24 8.24 -6.66 8.43
N VAL A 25 7.35 -6.43 7.47
CA VAL A 25 6.25 -7.36 7.14
C VAL A 25 6.76 -8.66 6.52
N ALA A 26 7.76 -8.60 5.64
CA ALA A 26 8.37 -9.79 5.04
C ALA A 26 9.06 -10.68 6.08
N PHE A 27 9.75 -10.05 7.04
CA PHE A 27 10.48 -10.73 8.10
C PHE A 27 9.67 -10.89 9.40
N ALA A 28 8.36 -10.61 9.37
CA ALA A 28 7.48 -10.76 10.53
C ALA A 28 7.63 -12.09 11.30
N PRO A 29 7.76 -13.27 10.65
CA PRO A 29 7.96 -14.54 11.37
C PRO A 29 9.26 -14.62 12.17
N PHE A 30 10.27 -13.85 11.79
CA PHE A 30 11.57 -13.82 12.48
C PHE A 30 11.65 -12.74 13.56
N ILE A 31 10.79 -11.70 13.44
CA ILE A 31 10.76 -10.55 14.35
C ILE A 31 9.76 -10.79 15.49
N ALA A 32 8.68 -11.55 15.24
CA ALA A 32 7.65 -11.83 16.23
C ALA A 32 8.18 -12.73 17.34
N PRO A 33 8.16 -12.31 18.62
CA PRO A 33 8.66 -13.10 19.73
C PRO A 33 7.78 -14.31 20.05
N HIS A 34 6.46 -14.20 19.78
CA HIS A 34 5.47 -15.24 20.11
C HIS A 34 4.57 -15.56 18.93
N ASP A 35 3.95 -16.73 18.95
CA ASP A 35 2.88 -17.06 17.99
C ASP A 35 1.67 -16.12 18.21
N PRO A 36 1.14 -15.47 17.17
CA PRO A 36 0.01 -14.55 17.31
C PRO A 36 -1.29 -15.22 17.77
N SER A 37 -1.36 -16.56 17.68
CA SER A 37 -2.53 -17.36 18.06
C SER A 37 -2.38 -18.00 19.45
N GLU A 38 -1.22 -17.93 20.04
CA GLU A 38 -0.95 -18.52 21.36
C GLU A 38 -1.76 -17.82 22.44
N LEU A 39 -2.54 -18.60 23.19
CA LEU A 39 -3.39 -18.15 24.28
C LEU A 39 -2.68 -18.34 25.60
N ASN A 40 -2.45 -17.28 26.35
CA ASN A 40 -1.86 -17.35 27.69
C ASN A 40 -2.68 -16.50 28.66
N VAL A 41 -3.79 -17.08 29.12
CA VAL A 41 -4.76 -16.38 29.98
C VAL A 41 -4.13 -15.91 31.31
N ALA A 42 -3.05 -16.54 31.75
CA ALA A 42 -2.33 -16.11 32.94
C ALA A 42 -1.68 -14.72 32.79
N HIS A 43 -1.36 -14.35 31.57
CA HIS A 43 -0.78 -13.05 31.22
C HIS A 43 -1.79 -12.13 30.51
N ALA A 44 -3.10 -12.36 30.71
CA ALA A 44 -4.13 -11.49 30.12
C ALA A 44 -3.98 -10.04 30.62
N LEU A 45 -4.11 -9.07 29.69
CA LEU A 45 -4.01 -7.63 29.95
C LEU A 45 -2.72 -7.21 30.67
N SER A 46 -1.62 -7.92 30.44
CA SER A 46 -0.32 -7.55 30.99
C SER A 46 0.22 -6.28 30.32
N ALA A 47 0.81 -5.42 31.14
CA ALA A 47 1.48 -4.21 30.65
C ALA A 47 2.71 -4.57 29.78
N PRO A 48 3.16 -3.63 28.92
CA PRO A 48 4.38 -3.81 28.14
C PRO A 48 5.59 -4.12 29.02
N ASP A 49 6.30 -5.18 28.67
CA ASP A 49 7.55 -5.61 29.32
C ASP A 49 8.55 -6.16 28.30
N SER A 50 9.67 -6.73 28.76
CA SER A 50 10.71 -7.30 27.89
C SER A 50 10.27 -8.53 27.12
N GLU A 51 9.29 -9.28 27.62
CA GLU A 51 8.73 -10.48 26.98
C GLU A 51 7.59 -10.11 26.04
N TYR A 52 6.76 -9.12 26.41
CA TYR A 52 5.63 -8.61 25.64
C TYR A 52 5.80 -7.10 25.32
N PRO A 53 6.52 -6.73 24.27
CA PRO A 53 6.90 -5.31 24.01
C PRO A 53 5.74 -4.32 23.93
N LEU A 54 4.55 -4.77 23.52
CA LEU A 54 3.31 -3.99 23.48
C LEU A 54 2.23 -4.54 24.42
N GLY A 55 2.62 -5.40 25.38
CA GLY A 55 1.70 -6.05 26.29
C GLY A 55 0.87 -7.15 25.61
N THR A 56 -0.15 -7.62 26.32
CA THR A 56 -1.05 -8.69 25.91
C THR A 56 -2.50 -8.24 25.83
N ASP A 57 -3.31 -8.94 25.04
CA ASP A 57 -4.74 -8.71 24.93
C ASP A 57 -5.54 -9.43 26.04
N GLU A 58 -6.88 -9.35 25.96
CA GLU A 58 -7.79 -10.01 26.90
C GLU A 58 -7.64 -11.54 26.99
N MET A 59 -7.06 -12.15 25.97
CA MET A 59 -6.80 -13.60 25.91
C MET A 59 -5.33 -13.94 26.19
N GLY A 60 -4.52 -12.96 26.61
CA GLY A 60 -3.10 -13.12 26.89
C GLY A 60 -2.21 -13.28 25.64
N ARG A 61 -2.71 -12.92 24.44
CA ARG A 61 -1.94 -13.00 23.20
C ARG A 61 -1.04 -11.78 23.06
N CYS A 62 0.17 -11.97 22.55
CA CYS A 62 1.11 -10.89 22.30
C CYS A 62 0.59 -9.89 21.24
N VAL A 63 0.33 -8.66 21.64
CA VAL A 63 -0.19 -7.58 20.75
C VAL A 63 0.81 -7.27 19.63
N PHE A 64 2.11 -7.25 19.94
CA PHE A 64 3.16 -6.99 18.96
C PHE A 64 3.21 -8.06 17.85
N SER A 65 3.17 -9.34 18.22
CA SER A 65 3.13 -10.43 17.24
C SER A 65 1.87 -10.36 16.37
N ARG A 66 0.72 -10.08 16.97
CA ARG A 66 -0.55 -9.92 16.23
C ARG A 66 -0.51 -8.75 15.24
N LEU A 67 0.11 -7.64 15.61
CA LEU A 67 0.28 -6.49 14.73
C LEU A 67 1.12 -6.83 13.51
N LEU A 68 2.25 -7.52 13.71
CA LEU A 68 3.14 -7.95 12.62
C LEU A 68 2.46 -8.93 11.66
N TYR A 69 1.79 -9.94 12.19
CA TYR A 69 1.07 -10.91 11.36
C TYR A 69 -0.18 -10.33 10.70
N GLY A 70 -0.86 -9.39 11.36
CA GLY A 70 -1.97 -8.63 10.77
C GLY A 70 -1.51 -7.79 9.58
N ALA A 71 -0.39 -7.08 9.73
CA ALA A 71 0.22 -6.33 8.63
C ALA A 71 0.63 -7.24 7.46
N ARG A 72 1.21 -8.42 7.75
CA ARG A 72 1.55 -9.41 6.73
C ARG A 72 0.32 -9.94 5.99
N SER A 73 -0.75 -10.25 6.72
CA SER A 73 -2.03 -10.69 6.13
C SER A 73 -2.60 -9.60 5.20
N SER A 74 -2.63 -8.36 5.64
CA SER A 74 -3.08 -7.23 4.83
C SER A 74 -2.25 -7.07 3.55
N MET A 75 -0.92 -7.15 3.64
CA MET A 75 -0.03 -7.06 2.47
C MET A 75 -0.23 -8.23 1.50
N SER A 76 -0.45 -9.44 2.00
CA SER A 76 -0.65 -10.63 1.16
C SER A 76 -1.92 -10.55 0.31
N ILE A 77 -2.89 -9.76 0.73
CA ILE A 77 -4.13 -9.49 -0.03
C ILE A 77 -3.97 -8.24 -0.90
N ALA A 78 -3.37 -7.18 -0.37
CA ALA A 78 -3.26 -5.90 -1.05
C ALA A 78 -2.34 -5.97 -2.29
N LEU A 79 -1.19 -6.64 -2.21
CA LEU A 79 -0.24 -6.71 -3.32
C LEU A 79 -0.81 -7.42 -4.56
N PRO A 80 -1.40 -8.63 -4.46
CA PRO A 80 -2.03 -9.28 -5.62
C PRO A 80 -3.19 -8.45 -6.18
N SER A 81 -4.00 -7.84 -5.32
CA SER A 81 -5.12 -7.00 -5.74
C SER A 81 -4.65 -5.79 -6.54
N LEU A 82 -3.56 -5.13 -6.11
CA LEU A 82 -2.97 -4.01 -6.84
C LEU A 82 -2.41 -4.42 -8.20
N ILE A 83 -1.75 -5.57 -8.28
CA ILE A 83 -1.20 -6.09 -9.53
C ILE A 83 -2.32 -6.39 -10.52
N ILE A 84 -3.37 -7.10 -10.06
CA ILE A 84 -4.53 -7.44 -10.91
C ILE A 84 -5.22 -6.15 -11.37
N LEU A 85 -5.46 -5.20 -10.47
CA LEU A 85 -6.08 -3.92 -10.79
C LEU A 85 -5.24 -3.13 -11.81
N ALA A 86 -3.93 -3.07 -11.64
CA ALA A 86 -3.03 -2.38 -12.57
C ALA A 86 -3.05 -3.02 -13.97
N LEU A 87 -3.04 -4.35 -14.05
CA LEU A 87 -3.12 -5.08 -15.32
C LEU A 87 -4.45 -4.82 -16.02
N VAL A 88 -5.56 -4.98 -15.31
CA VAL A 88 -6.90 -4.76 -15.86
C VAL A 88 -7.06 -3.31 -16.32
N SER A 89 -6.65 -2.34 -15.50
CA SER A 89 -6.73 -0.91 -15.84
C SER A 89 -5.89 -0.57 -17.07
N THR A 90 -4.70 -1.15 -17.20
CA THR A 90 -3.83 -0.93 -18.37
C THR A 90 -4.46 -1.49 -19.64
N VAL A 91 -5.01 -2.70 -19.59
CA VAL A 91 -5.71 -3.31 -20.73
C VAL A 91 -6.92 -2.48 -21.13
N VAL A 92 -7.78 -2.11 -20.17
CA VAL A 92 -8.97 -1.29 -20.42
C VAL A 92 -8.58 0.06 -21.02
N ALA A 93 -7.61 0.76 -20.44
CA ALA A 93 -7.14 2.05 -20.93
C ALA A 93 -6.59 1.95 -22.36
N THR A 94 -5.85 0.87 -22.67
CA THR A 94 -5.32 0.64 -24.01
C THR A 94 -6.43 0.40 -25.02
N VAL A 95 -7.40 -0.45 -24.69
CA VAL A 95 -8.56 -0.73 -25.53
C VAL A 95 -9.39 0.54 -25.79
N CYS A 96 -9.66 1.32 -24.74
CA CYS A 96 -10.36 2.62 -24.86
C CYS A 96 -9.62 3.59 -25.76
N ALA A 97 -8.28 3.66 -25.64
CA ALA A 97 -7.46 4.53 -26.50
C ALA A 97 -7.49 4.13 -27.99
N TYR A 98 -7.58 2.82 -28.27
CA TYR A 98 -7.67 2.31 -29.64
C TYR A 98 -9.06 2.45 -30.26
N LEU A 99 -10.12 2.19 -29.51
CA LEU A 99 -11.50 2.20 -30.02
C LEU A 99 -12.12 3.59 -30.12
N GLY A 100 -11.51 4.60 -29.49
CA GLY A 100 -11.86 6.03 -29.56
C GLY A 100 -13.34 6.35 -29.30
N GLY A 101 -13.61 7.47 -28.64
CA GLY A 101 -14.90 8.19 -28.63
C GLY A 101 -16.19 7.48 -28.19
N VAL A 102 -16.42 6.24 -28.53
CA VAL A 102 -17.65 5.51 -28.17
C VAL A 102 -17.59 4.96 -26.74
N LEU A 103 -16.45 4.42 -26.36
CA LEU A 103 -16.23 3.91 -24.99
C LEU A 103 -16.10 5.05 -23.99
N ASP A 104 -15.47 6.15 -24.36
CA ASP A 104 -15.42 7.35 -23.51
C ASP A 104 -16.84 7.85 -23.17
N ARG A 105 -17.76 7.83 -24.14
CA ARG A 105 -19.16 8.19 -23.88
C ARG A 105 -19.88 7.19 -22.96
N ILE A 106 -19.58 5.92 -23.05
CA ILE A 106 -20.19 4.89 -22.18
C ILE A 106 -19.68 5.06 -20.74
N PHE A 107 -18.40 5.31 -20.55
CA PHE A 107 -17.81 5.59 -19.24
C PHE A 107 -18.30 6.91 -18.63
N ASP A 108 -18.56 7.94 -19.45
CA ASP A 108 -19.18 9.19 -19.03
C ASP A 108 -20.62 8.97 -18.54
N VAL A 109 -21.41 8.15 -19.24
CA VAL A 109 -22.81 7.82 -18.88
C VAL A 109 -22.90 6.97 -17.62
N VAL A 110 -21.94 6.08 -17.36
CA VAL A 110 -21.92 5.20 -16.18
C VAL A 110 -21.45 5.93 -14.92
N GLY A 111 -21.17 7.25 -15.00
CA GLY A 111 -20.86 8.08 -13.82
C GLY A 111 -19.45 7.89 -13.27
N LEU A 112 -18.52 7.29 -14.02
CA LEU A 112 -17.10 7.26 -13.69
C LEU A 112 -16.41 8.61 -13.97
N HIS A 113 -17.10 9.73 -13.69
CA HIS A 113 -16.60 11.08 -13.89
C HIS A 113 -15.31 11.41 -13.13
N HIS A 114 -14.96 10.61 -12.13
CA HIS A 114 -13.74 10.83 -11.35
C HIS A 114 -12.47 10.32 -12.03
N LEU A 115 -12.56 9.37 -12.95
CA LEU A 115 -11.40 8.80 -13.64
C LEU A 115 -10.80 9.77 -14.68
N PRO A 116 -11.58 10.42 -15.57
CA PRO A 116 -11.06 11.41 -16.52
C PRO A 116 -10.57 12.69 -15.83
N VAL A 117 -11.16 13.09 -14.69
CA VAL A 117 -10.66 14.22 -13.89
C VAL A 117 -9.29 13.91 -13.30
N LEU A 118 -9.07 12.71 -12.77
CA LEU A 118 -7.77 12.28 -12.28
C LEU A 118 -6.72 12.19 -13.40
N LEU A 119 -7.10 11.67 -14.56
CA LEU A 119 -6.22 11.58 -15.75
C LEU A 119 -5.90 12.95 -16.34
N THR A 120 -6.85 13.89 -16.37
CA THR A 120 -6.61 15.27 -16.82
C THR A 120 -5.76 16.05 -15.82
N ALA A 121 -5.95 15.83 -14.53
CA ALA A 121 -5.11 16.41 -13.48
C ALA A 121 -3.67 15.88 -13.56
N LEU A 122 -3.49 14.57 -13.75
CA LEU A 122 -2.18 13.95 -13.97
C LEU A 122 -1.52 14.46 -15.26
N ARG A 123 -2.27 14.56 -16.33
CA ARG A 123 -1.80 15.11 -17.62
C ARG A 123 -1.37 16.57 -17.48
N SER A 124 -2.17 17.42 -16.85
CA SER A 124 -1.83 18.83 -16.61
C SER A 124 -0.63 18.98 -15.69
N TYR A 125 -0.51 18.13 -14.67
CA TYR A 125 0.66 18.09 -13.80
C TYR A 125 1.94 17.69 -14.56
N ILE A 126 1.87 16.68 -15.43
CA ILE A 126 3.00 16.25 -16.26
C ILE A 126 3.40 17.35 -17.25
N TYR A 127 2.43 18.01 -17.89
CA TYR A 127 2.71 19.12 -18.81
C TYR A 127 3.28 20.36 -18.10
N SER A 128 2.78 20.67 -16.92
CA SER A 128 3.33 21.75 -16.08
C SER A 128 4.77 21.45 -15.68
N TYR A 129 5.04 20.22 -15.29
CA TYR A 129 6.38 19.80 -14.88
C TYR A 129 7.37 19.77 -16.05
N ALA A 130 6.93 19.35 -17.24
CA ALA A 130 7.75 19.38 -18.46
C ALA A 130 8.12 20.81 -18.89
N ARG A 131 7.24 21.80 -18.65
CA ARG A 131 7.48 23.22 -18.98
C ARG A 131 8.48 23.89 -18.01
N TYR A 132 8.58 23.42 -16.76
CA TYR A 132 9.55 23.94 -15.78
C TYR A 132 10.93 23.29 -15.89
N SER A 133 11.10 22.29 -16.76
CA SER A 133 12.36 21.57 -16.97
C SER A 133 13.19 22.11 -18.12
N HIS A 134 12.74 23.19 -18.77
CA HIS A 134 13.50 24.00 -19.74
C HIS A 134 13.72 25.41 -19.17
#